data_f65d1d727a084906ae46b63ea422f41e
#
_entry.id   f65d1d727a084906ae46b63ea422f41e
#
_cell.length_a   1.000
_cell.length_b   1.000
_cell.length_c   1.000
_cell.angle_alpha   90.00
_cell.angle_beta   90.00
_cell.angle_gamma   90.00
#
_symmetry.space_group_name_H-M   'P 1'
#
loop_
_entity.id
_entity.type
_entity.pdbx_description
1 polymer ?
#
loop_
_entity_poly.entity_id
_entity_poly.type
_entity_poly.pdbx_seq_one_letter_code
_entity_poly.pdbx_strand_id
1 'polypeptide(L)'
;MRYFAKLHGQKEAVPVDIEPAGDNRYKLTHAGRVVVEEGRRLLHAAQQIELKALRAQQGWETELRICIDEILPFDALWPHVHAFYGLEMDTRLRLSTEVLGGTWDALVARRADLVVGATGEPPELPGIVTRPIGTLRHVFAIAPTHPLAALPEPLSMASIVEYRGAVISDTSRELQPRSVAIDAGQPTLAVPTLAAKLAAQCEGLAVGTLPDCIAARAIAQGKLVARQVTGMRDTTHCYMAWRADEAGRALRWWVEQLDRPDLVDR
;
A
#
# COMPACT_ATOMS: atom_id res chain seq x y z
N MET A 1 -4.51 44.78 -36.66
CA MET A 1 -4.64 43.51 -37.36
C MET A 1 -5.50 42.59 -36.50
N ARG A 2 -6.73 42.27 -36.94
CA ARG A 2 -7.65 41.42 -36.18
C ARG A 2 -7.48 39.99 -36.56
N TYR A 3 -7.14 39.12 -35.62
CA TYR A 3 -7.11 37.69 -35.81
C TYR A 3 -8.39 37.06 -35.31
N PHE A 4 -9.04 36.22 -36.09
CA PHE A 4 -10.27 35.52 -35.72
C PHE A 4 -9.94 34.02 -35.54
N ALA A 5 -10.22 33.51 -34.34
CA ALA A 5 -10.21 32.07 -34.10
C ALA A 5 -11.62 31.53 -34.35
N LYS A 6 -11.79 30.65 -35.32
CA LYS A 6 -13.04 29.97 -35.63
C LYS A 6 -13.02 28.59 -34.97
N LEU A 7 -13.77 28.41 -33.90
CA LEU A 7 -13.99 27.12 -33.30
C LEU A 7 -15.04 26.34 -34.11
N HIS A 8 -14.82 25.06 -34.32
CA HIS A 8 -15.70 24.18 -35.10
C HIS A 8 -17.13 24.22 -34.53
N GLY A 9 -18.12 24.63 -35.36
CA GLY A 9 -19.55 24.64 -34.99
C GLY A 9 -20.13 25.97 -34.50
N GLN A 10 -19.34 27.02 -34.34
CA GLN A 10 -19.88 28.36 -33.99
C GLN A 10 -20.13 29.22 -35.22
N LYS A 11 -21.28 29.91 -35.24
CA LYS A 11 -21.70 30.81 -36.33
C LYS A 11 -20.98 32.14 -36.29
N GLU A 12 -20.43 32.57 -35.14
CA GLU A 12 -19.70 33.83 -34.98
C GLU A 12 -18.27 33.61 -34.52
N ALA A 13 -17.33 34.34 -35.17
CA ALA A 13 -15.92 34.30 -34.81
C ALA A 13 -15.66 35.19 -33.56
N VAL A 14 -14.99 34.69 -32.53
CA VAL A 14 -14.58 35.51 -31.39
C VAL A 14 -13.36 36.33 -31.80
N PRO A 15 -13.43 37.69 -31.76
CA PRO A 15 -12.27 38.51 -32.09
C PRO A 15 -11.20 38.37 -30.99
N VAL A 16 -10.03 37.89 -31.39
CA VAL A 16 -8.83 37.89 -30.54
C VAL A 16 -8.04 39.13 -30.93
N ASP A 17 -8.26 40.23 -30.24
CA ASP A 17 -7.65 41.50 -30.57
C ASP A 17 -6.32 41.72 -29.82
N ILE A 18 -5.36 42.33 -30.55
CA ILE A 18 -4.15 42.90 -30.00
C ILE A 18 -4.33 44.42 -30.00
N GLU A 19 -4.19 45.03 -28.81
CA GLU A 19 -4.30 46.49 -28.67
C GLU A 19 -2.91 47.15 -28.80
N PRO A 20 -2.81 48.30 -29.47
CA PRO A 20 -1.58 49.09 -29.46
C PRO A 20 -1.29 49.61 -28.04
N ALA A 21 -0.10 49.42 -27.51
CA ALA A 21 0.27 49.81 -26.18
C ALA A 21 1.26 51.00 -26.11
N GLY A 22 1.37 51.81 -27.17
CA GLY A 22 2.41 52.84 -27.29
C GLY A 22 3.81 52.26 -27.65
N ASP A 23 4.69 53.07 -28.27
CA ASP A 23 6.05 52.69 -28.62
C ASP A 23 6.22 51.36 -29.41
N ASN A 24 5.37 51.17 -30.41
CA ASN A 24 5.43 49.95 -31.24
C ASN A 24 5.23 48.63 -30.48
N ARG A 25 4.63 48.62 -29.29
CA ARG A 25 4.33 47.45 -28.50
C ARG A 25 2.84 47.09 -28.59
N TYR A 26 2.54 45.82 -28.54
CA TYR A 26 1.18 45.28 -28.54
C TYR A 26 0.88 44.61 -27.23
N LYS A 27 -0.33 44.78 -26.71
CA LYS A 27 -0.86 44.06 -25.54
C LYS A 27 -2.01 43.19 -25.98
N LEU A 28 -2.08 41.98 -25.37
CA LEU A 28 -3.25 41.13 -25.54
C LEU A 28 -4.45 41.72 -24.85
N THR A 29 -5.59 41.74 -25.53
CA THR A 29 -6.91 42.03 -24.93
C THR A 29 -7.21 40.97 -23.84
N HIS A 30 -8.29 41.21 -23.06
CA HIS A 30 -8.72 40.21 -22.07
C HIS A 30 -9.06 38.88 -22.74
N ALA A 31 -9.77 38.88 -23.87
CA ALA A 31 -10.09 37.71 -24.67
C ALA A 31 -8.81 37.05 -25.23
N GLY A 32 -7.83 37.84 -25.70
CA GLY A 32 -6.56 37.37 -26.17
C GLY A 32 -5.76 36.66 -25.09
N ARG A 33 -5.74 37.15 -23.86
CA ARG A 33 -5.09 36.46 -22.71
C ARG A 33 -5.72 35.11 -22.45
N VAL A 34 -7.06 35.04 -22.37
CA VAL A 34 -7.77 33.78 -22.18
C VAL A 34 -7.42 32.75 -23.24
N VAL A 35 -7.43 33.16 -24.52
CA VAL A 35 -7.07 32.24 -25.63
C VAL A 35 -5.62 31.76 -25.54
N VAL A 36 -4.68 32.65 -25.17
CA VAL A 36 -3.26 32.27 -25.02
C VAL A 36 -3.08 31.32 -23.84
N GLU A 37 -3.74 31.59 -22.70
CA GLU A 37 -3.63 30.71 -21.53
C GLU A 37 -4.24 29.33 -21.79
N GLU A 38 -5.44 29.27 -22.35
CA GLU A 38 -6.08 27.98 -22.69
C GLU A 38 -5.32 27.27 -23.84
N GLY A 39 -4.82 28.01 -24.81
CA GLY A 39 -3.98 27.46 -25.89
C GLY A 39 -2.69 26.84 -25.34
N ARG A 40 -2.04 27.46 -24.35
CA ARG A 40 -0.87 26.88 -23.67
C ARG A 40 -1.23 25.61 -22.91
N ARG A 41 -2.37 25.59 -22.23
CA ARG A 41 -2.85 24.37 -21.54
C ARG A 41 -3.12 23.24 -22.51
N LEU A 42 -3.75 23.52 -23.64
CA LEU A 42 -4.00 22.54 -24.68
C LEU A 42 -2.71 22.00 -25.31
N LEU A 43 -1.75 22.86 -25.60
CA LEU A 43 -0.44 22.45 -26.14
C LEU A 43 0.32 21.58 -25.13
N HIS A 44 0.29 21.97 -23.85
CA HIS A 44 0.89 21.15 -22.79
C HIS A 44 0.19 19.78 -22.66
N ALA A 45 -1.14 19.75 -22.71
CA ALA A 45 -1.91 18.51 -22.69
C ALA A 45 -1.60 17.61 -23.90
N ALA A 46 -1.46 18.19 -25.12
CA ALA A 46 -1.08 17.45 -26.31
C ALA A 46 0.32 16.84 -26.19
N GLN A 47 1.30 17.61 -25.71
CA GLN A 47 2.65 17.09 -25.44
C GLN A 47 2.65 15.95 -24.43
N GLN A 48 1.83 16.04 -23.38
CA GLN A 48 1.67 14.97 -22.40
C GLN A 48 1.06 13.70 -23.02
N ILE A 49 0.12 13.84 -23.96
CA ILE A 49 -0.46 12.70 -24.68
C ILE A 49 0.61 12.02 -25.54
N GLU A 50 1.43 12.77 -26.26
CA GLU A 50 2.52 12.22 -27.09
C GLU A 50 3.55 11.48 -26.22
N LEU A 51 3.97 12.07 -25.10
CA LEU A 51 4.87 11.43 -24.15
C LEU A 51 4.28 10.13 -23.58
N LYS A 52 3.00 10.14 -23.20
CA LYS A 52 2.31 8.93 -22.72
C LYS A 52 2.24 7.85 -23.79
N ALA A 53 1.96 8.21 -25.04
CA ALA A 53 1.94 7.26 -26.15
C ALA A 53 3.31 6.62 -26.39
N LEU A 54 4.38 7.43 -26.40
CA LEU A 54 5.76 6.95 -26.53
C LEU A 54 6.16 6.02 -25.38
N ARG A 55 5.78 6.35 -24.15
CA ARG A 55 6.07 5.53 -22.96
C ARG A 55 5.29 4.22 -22.95
N ALA A 56 4.01 4.26 -23.34
CA ALA A 56 3.22 3.05 -23.54
C ALA A 56 3.84 2.12 -24.59
N GLN A 57 4.37 2.69 -25.70
CA GLN A 57 5.11 1.94 -26.70
C GLN A 57 6.42 1.36 -26.15
N GLN A 58 7.04 2.01 -25.16
CA GLN A 58 8.23 1.52 -24.47
C GLN A 58 7.91 0.51 -23.37
N GLY A 59 6.63 0.22 -23.11
CA GLY A 59 6.17 -0.77 -22.12
C GLY A 59 6.14 -0.27 -20.68
N TRP A 60 6.08 1.07 -20.44
CA TRP A 60 5.81 1.63 -19.12
C TRP A 60 4.31 1.74 -18.87
N GLU A 61 3.85 1.29 -17.72
CA GLU A 61 2.48 1.42 -17.28
C GLU A 61 2.15 2.88 -16.94
N THR A 62 0.93 3.33 -17.23
CA THR A 62 0.44 4.65 -16.83
C THR A 62 0.11 4.72 -15.34
N GLU A 63 -0.25 3.59 -14.74
CA GLU A 63 -0.51 3.43 -13.31
C GLU A 63 0.02 2.06 -12.86
N LEU A 64 0.65 2.02 -11.68
CA LEU A 64 1.05 0.80 -10.99
C LEU A 64 0.43 0.79 -9.60
N ARG A 65 -0.36 -0.23 -9.31
CA ARG A 65 -1.06 -0.42 -8.03
C ARG A 65 -0.27 -1.40 -7.18
N ILE A 66 0.26 -0.92 -6.07
CA ILE A 66 1.02 -1.73 -5.10
C ILE A 66 0.20 -1.84 -3.83
N CYS A 67 -0.11 -3.06 -3.42
CA CYS A 67 -0.77 -3.36 -2.17
C CYS A 67 0.24 -3.92 -1.17
N ILE A 68 0.26 -3.37 0.03
CA ILE A 68 1.13 -3.79 1.11
C ILE A 68 0.27 -4.46 2.18
N ASP A 69 0.71 -5.61 2.69
CA ASP A 69 0.09 -6.17 3.88
C ASP A 69 0.38 -5.27 5.09
N GLU A 70 -0.64 -5.02 5.91
CA GLU A 70 -0.54 -4.14 7.09
C GLU A 70 0.53 -4.59 8.10
N ILE A 71 0.95 -5.84 8.03
CA ILE A 71 2.03 -6.38 8.86
C ILE A 71 3.37 -5.68 8.61
N LEU A 72 3.54 -5.07 7.42
CA LEU A 72 4.74 -4.32 7.04
C LEU A 72 4.51 -2.82 7.21
N PRO A 73 5.43 -2.10 7.86
CA PRO A 73 5.35 -0.65 7.92
C PRO A 73 5.63 -0.03 6.54
N PHE A 74 4.86 0.99 6.18
CA PHE A 74 5.07 1.74 4.93
C PHE A 74 6.47 2.36 4.81
N ASP A 75 7.13 2.62 5.93
CA ASP A 75 8.47 3.20 5.98
C ASP A 75 9.50 2.36 5.21
N ALA A 76 9.26 1.06 5.08
CA ALA A 76 10.10 0.18 4.28
C ALA A 76 10.06 0.50 2.78
N LEU A 77 8.98 1.11 2.29
CA LEU A 77 8.80 1.42 0.86
C LEU A 77 9.24 2.82 0.45
N TRP A 78 9.30 3.79 1.36
CA TRP A 78 9.62 5.18 1.00
C TRP A 78 10.95 5.33 0.25
N PRO A 79 12.04 4.64 0.59
CA PRO A 79 13.27 4.71 -0.19
C PRO A 79 13.09 4.26 -1.65
N HIS A 80 12.27 3.23 -1.88
CA HIS A 80 11.98 2.72 -3.22
C HIS A 80 11.05 3.65 -4.00
N VAL A 81 10.08 4.29 -3.33
CA VAL A 81 9.22 5.33 -3.92
C VAL A 81 10.07 6.52 -4.37
N HIS A 82 10.99 6.99 -3.54
CA HIS A 82 11.92 8.06 -3.92
C HIS A 82 12.79 7.68 -5.12
N ALA A 83 13.36 6.49 -5.11
CA ALA A 83 14.18 6.00 -6.22
C ALA A 83 13.35 5.87 -7.51
N PHE A 84 12.10 5.38 -7.42
CA PHE A 84 11.22 5.27 -8.58
C PHE A 84 10.88 6.63 -9.21
N TYR A 85 10.53 7.62 -8.41
CA TYR A 85 10.25 8.96 -8.92
C TYR A 85 11.51 9.68 -9.43
N GLY A 86 12.70 9.29 -8.94
CA GLY A 86 13.99 9.74 -9.48
C GLY A 86 14.27 9.29 -10.93
N LEU A 87 13.50 8.31 -11.45
CA LEU A 87 13.55 7.90 -12.85
C LEU A 87 12.83 8.88 -13.80
N GLU A 88 12.15 9.90 -13.25
CA GLU A 88 11.39 10.92 -13.98
C GLU A 88 10.33 10.31 -14.94
N MET A 89 9.74 9.16 -14.54
CA MET A 89 8.67 8.49 -15.27
C MET A 89 7.29 8.99 -14.80
N ASP A 90 6.34 9.07 -15.75
CA ASP A 90 4.97 9.53 -15.45
C ASP A 90 4.05 8.41 -14.90
N THR A 91 4.59 7.23 -14.61
CA THR A 91 3.82 6.14 -14.02
C THR A 91 3.31 6.58 -12.65
N ARG A 92 1.99 6.63 -12.50
CA ARG A 92 1.34 6.94 -11.22
C ARG A 92 1.45 5.73 -10.31
N LEU A 93 2.02 5.91 -9.12
CA LEU A 93 1.96 4.90 -8.07
C LEU A 93 0.66 5.04 -7.28
N ARG A 94 -0.03 3.92 -7.07
CA ARG A 94 -1.19 3.83 -6.20
C ARG A 94 -0.90 2.81 -5.11
N LEU A 95 -0.71 3.30 -3.89
CA LEU A 95 -0.40 2.47 -2.74
C LEU A 95 -1.68 2.20 -1.95
N SER A 96 -1.86 0.97 -1.51
CA SER A 96 -2.98 0.55 -0.67
C SER A 96 -2.51 -0.44 0.38
N THR A 97 -3.33 -0.65 1.41
CA THR A 97 -3.08 -1.63 2.46
C THR A 97 -4.24 -2.60 2.52
N GLU A 98 -3.92 -3.85 2.72
CA GLU A 98 -4.87 -4.93 2.99
C GLU A 98 -4.36 -5.77 4.18
N VAL A 99 -5.20 -6.63 4.71
CA VAL A 99 -4.93 -7.43 5.90
C VAL A 99 -5.10 -8.91 5.59
N LEU A 100 -4.12 -9.72 5.98
CA LEU A 100 -4.17 -11.18 5.86
C LEU A 100 -4.48 -11.68 4.45
N GLY A 101 -5.59 -12.43 4.28
CA GLY A 101 -6.04 -12.92 2.98
C GLY A 101 -6.37 -11.82 1.98
N GLY A 102 -6.74 -10.63 2.48
CA GLY A 102 -7.06 -9.46 1.66
C GLY A 102 -5.92 -9.01 0.73
N THR A 103 -4.66 -9.24 1.14
CA THR A 103 -3.50 -8.95 0.30
C THR A 103 -3.45 -9.86 -0.94
N TRP A 104 -3.69 -11.16 -0.77
CA TRP A 104 -3.82 -12.10 -1.89
C TRP A 104 -5.06 -11.81 -2.75
N ASP A 105 -6.18 -11.50 -2.07
CA ASP A 105 -7.44 -11.13 -2.71
C ASP A 105 -7.29 -9.88 -3.60
N ALA A 106 -6.52 -8.89 -3.17
CA ALA A 106 -6.25 -7.70 -3.97
C ALA A 106 -5.55 -8.04 -5.30
N LEU A 107 -4.64 -9.01 -5.30
CA LEU A 107 -3.97 -9.47 -6.52
C LEU A 107 -4.91 -10.27 -7.42
N VAL A 108 -5.69 -11.19 -6.85
CA VAL A 108 -6.63 -12.06 -7.56
C VAL A 108 -7.74 -11.23 -8.20
N ALA A 109 -8.35 -10.33 -7.44
CA ALA A 109 -9.41 -9.42 -7.89
C ALA A 109 -8.89 -8.25 -8.74
N ARG A 110 -7.63 -8.26 -9.16
CA ARG A 110 -7.02 -7.20 -9.98
C ARG A 110 -7.11 -5.80 -9.37
N ARG A 111 -7.18 -5.70 -8.04
CA ARG A 111 -7.12 -4.43 -7.30
C ARG A 111 -5.68 -3.97 -7.10
N ALA A 112 -4.71 -4.89 -7.17
CA ALA A 112 -3.28 -4.63 -7.14
C ALA A 112 -2.57 -5.33 -8.30
N ASP A 113 -1.47 -4.74 -8.77
CA ASP A 113 -0.58 -5.30 -9.78
C ASP A 113 0.61 -6.00 -9.11
N LEU A 114 1.04 -5.48 -7.96
CA LEU A 114 2.06 -6.03 -7.08
C LEU A 114 1.53 -6.07 -5.65
N VAL A 115 1.72 -7.18 -4.96
CA VAL A 115 1.49 -7.28 -3.52
C VAL A 115 2.82 -7.52 -2.79
N VAL A 116 2.98 -6.90 -1.61
CA VAL A 116 4.20 -6.96 -0.79
C VAL A 116 3.83 -7.29 0.64
N GLY A 117 4.51 -8.27 1.23
CA GLY A 117 4.28 -8.70 2.60
C GLY A 117 3.12 -9.68 2.76
N ALA A 118 2.56 -10.19 1.67
CA ALA A 118 1.50 -11.18 1.74
C ALA A 118 1.91 -12.38 2.60
N THR A 119 1.06 -12.77 3.54
CA THR A 119 1.34 -13.81 4.53
C THR A 119 0.56 -15.10 4.26
N GLY A 120 1.00 -16.20 4.89
CA GLY A 120 0.40 -17.52 4.72
C GLY A 120 0.76 -18.17 3.39
N GLU A 121 0.11 -19.28 3.08
CA GLU A 121 0.39 -20.00 1.83
C GLU A 121 -0.10 -19.23 0.62
N PRO A 122 0.76 -19.06 -0.41
CA PRO A 122 0.35 -18.46 -1.67
C PRO A 122 -0.80 -19.24 -2.32
N PRO A 123 -1.79 -18.55 -2.91
CA PRO A 123 -2.84 -19.25 -3.65
C PRO A 123 -2.23 -19.92 -4.89
N GLU A 124 -2.57 -21.18 -5.13
CA GLU A 124 -2.20 -21.89 -6.35
C GLU A 124 -3.06 -21.41 -7.54
N LEU A 125 -2.67 -20.31 -8.14
CA LEU A 125 -3.37 -19.72 -9.27
C LEU A 125 -2.46 -19.58 -10.49
N PRO A 126 -2.91 -19.98 -11.68
CA PRO A 126 -2.14 -19.82 -12.90
C PRO A 126 -1.76 -18.36 -13.15
N GLY A 127 -0.52 -18.15 -13.57
CA GLY A 127 -0.03 -16.81 -13.94
C GLY A 127 0.40 -15.93 -12.77
N ILE A 128 0.23 -16.35 -11.51
CA ILE A 128 0.78 -15.63 -10.34
C ILE A 128 2.20 -16.12 -10.06
N VAL A 129 3.12 -15.18 -10.01
CA VAL A 129 4.50 -15.39 -9.57
C VAL A 129 4.64 -14.92 -8.13
N THR A 130 5.27 -15.75 -7.30
CA THR A 130 5.49 -15.48 -5.88
C THR A 130 6.98 -15.52 -5.57
N ARG A 131 7.45 -14.60 -4.74
CA ARG A 131 8.82 -14.56 -4.21
C ARG A 131 8.79 -14.37 -2.70
N PRO A 132 9.55 -15.17 -1.93
CA PRO A 132 9.73 -14.90 -0.50
C PRO A 132 10.59 -13.63 -0.34
N ILE A 133 10.21 -12.77 0.61
CA ILE A 133 10.89 -11.50 0.92
C ILE A 133 11.37 -11.44 2.38
N GLY A 134 11.26 -12.51 3.13
CA GLY A 134 11.75 -12.64 4.50
C GLY A 134 10.75 -13.30 5.43
N THR A 135 11.10 -13.26 6.72
CA THR A 135 10.32 -13.88 7.79
C THR A 135 10.16 -12.91 8.94
N LEU A 136 8.92 -12.64 9.34
CA LEU A 136 8.61 -11.85 10.53
C LEU A 136 8.55 -12.73 11.76
N ARG A 137 9.16 -12.26 12.84
CA ARG A 137 9.01 -12.86 14.16
C ARG A 137 7.84 -12.22 14.90
N HIS A 138 7.17 -13.03 15.70
CA HIS A 138 6.05 -12.64 16.55
C HIS A 138 6.37 -12.91 18.00
N VAL A 139 5.87 -12.03 18.86
CA VAL A 139 5.88 -12.22 20.30
C VAL A 139 4.45 -12.28 20.80
N PHE A 140 4.18 -13.14 21.78
CA PHE A 140 2.94 -13.05 22.55
C PHE A 140 3.13 -11.97 23.61
N ALA A 141 2.34 -10.91 23.54
CA ALA A 141 2.50 -9.73 24.37
C ALA A 141 1.18 -9.33 25.04
N ILE A 142 1.25 -9.00 26.31
CA ILE A 142 0.09 -8.69 27.16
C ILE A 142 0.40 -7.49 28.05
N ALA A 143 -0.64 -6.80 28.52
CA ALA A 143 -0.47 -5.74 29.52
C ALA A 143 0.16 -6.30 30.80
N PRO A 144 1.05 -5.57 31.50
CA PRO A 144 1.65 -6.03 32.77
C PRO A 144 0.64 -6.32 33.84
N THR A 145 -0.53 -5.67 33.82
CA THR A 145 -1.63 -5.84 34.77
C THR A 145 -2.54 -7.02 34.43
N HIS A 146 -2.34 -7.66 33.26
CA HIS A 146 -3.18 -8.80 32.86
C HIS A 146 -2.89 -10.04 33.71
N PRO A 147 -3.91 -10.84 34.12
CA PRO A 147 -3.70 -12.01 34.97
C PRO A 147 -2.64 -13.01 34.46
N LEU A 148 -2.55 -13.22 33.15
CA LEU A 148 -1.54 -14.08 32.53
C LEU A 148 -0.10 -13.58 32.78
N ALA A 149 0.10 -12.30 33.10
CA ALA A 149 1.45 -11.76 33.35
C ALA A 149 2.06 -12.34 34.67
N ALA A 150 1.23 -12.74 35.60
CA ALA A 150 1.67 -13.31 36.86
C ALA A 150 1.89 -14.83 36.82
N LEU A 151 1.48 -15.50 35.74
CA LEU A 151 1.64 -16.95 35.61
C LEU A 151 3.09 -17.33 35.25
N PRO A 152 3.55 -18.54 35.66
CA PRO A 152 4.86 -19.02 35.23
C PRO A 152 4.94 -19.28 33.71
N GLU A 153 6.13 -19.12 33.15
CA GLU A 153 6.42 -19.44 31.74
C GLU A 153 6.95 -20.87 31.59
N PRO A 154 6.68 -21.50 30.43
CA PRO A 154 5.87 -21.01 29.31
C PRO A 154 4.38 -21.10 29.61
N LEU A 155 3.59 -20.11 29.12
CA LEU A 155 2.13 -20.16 29.23
C LEU A 155 1.55 -21.31 28.44
N SER A 156 0.53 -21.99 28.97
CA SER A 156 -0.19 -23.02 28.22
C SER A 156 -1.25 -22.40 27.29
N MET A 157 -1.55 -23.04 26.18
CA MET A 157 -2.66 -22.62 25.32
C MET A 157 -4.00 -22.65 26.07
N ALA A 158 -4.21 -23.65 26.93
CA ALA A 158 -5.42 -23.76 27.75
C ALA A 158 -5.63 -22.54 28.65
N SER A 159 -4.56 -21.98 29.23
CA SER A 159 -4.65 -20.75 30.05
C SER A 159 -4.97 -19.52 29.19
N ILE A 160 -4.50 -19.47 27.94
CA ILE A 160 -4.66 -18.32 27.08
C ILE A 160 -6.07 -18.21 26.50
N VAL A 161 -6.67 -19.36 26.13
CA VAL A 161 -8.01 -19.39 25.48
C VAL A 161 -9.13 -18.98 26.40
N GLU A 162 -8.91 -18.95 27.73
CA GLU A 162 -9.85 -18.42 28.71
C GLU A 162 -10.02 -16.89 28.61
N TYR A 163 -9.05 -16.21 27.99
CA TYR A 163 -9.06 -14.77 27.86
C TYR A 163 -9.36 -14.36 26.40
N ARG A 164 -9.87 -13.14 26.25
CA ARG A 164 -10.21 -12.58 24.96
C ARG A 164 -8.97 -12.41 24.09
N GLY A 165 -8.97 -13.03 22.90
CA GLY A 165 -7.91 -12.85 21.91
C GLY A 165 -8.13 -11.60 21.07
N ALA A 166 -7.09 -10.79 20.86
CA ALA A 166 -7.11 -9.70 19.88
C ALA A 166 -6.83 -10.25 18.48
N VAL A 167 -7.78 -10.11 17.58
CA VAL A 167 -7.65 -10.53 16.17
C VAL A 167 -7.81 -9.34 15.25
N ILE A 168 -7.08 -9.35 14.13
CA ILE A 168 -7.26 -8.36 13.08
C ILE A 168 -8.26 -8.92 12.08
N SER A 169 -9.21 -8.07 11.65
CA SER A 169 -10.20 -8.44 10.65
C SER A 169 -9.55 -8.62 9.28
N ASP A 170 -9.75 -9.78 8.67
CA ASP A 170 -9.32 -10.04 7.30
C ASP A 170 -10.11 -9.16 6.33
N THR A 171 -9.44 -8.60 5.32
CA THR A 171 -10.04 -7.69 4.33
C THR A 171 -10.37 -8.36 3.00
N SER A 172 -10.31 -9.69 2.93
CA SER A 172 -10.73 -10.47 1.74
C SER A 172 -12.17 -10.18 1.36
N ARG A 173 -12.44 -10.08 0.07
CA ARG A 173 -13.78 -9.83 -0.50
C ARG A 173 -14.29 -10.99 -1.35
N GLU A 174 -13.39 -11.62 -2.09
CA GLU A 174 -13.68 -12.74 -3.00
C GLU A 174 -13.09 -14.05 -2.47
N LEU A 175 -11.92 -14.00 -1.84
CA LEU A 175 -11.32 -15.15 -1.18
C LEU A 175 -11.94 -15.38 0.19
N GLN A 176 -11.87 -16.63 0.66
CA GLN A 176 -12.34 -16.97 1.99
C GLN A 176 -11.50 -16.23 3.05
N PRO A 177 -12.12 -15.47 3.97
CA PRO A 177 -11.41 -14.76 5.04
C PRO A 177 -10.59 -15.71 5.91
N ARG A 178 -9.40 -15.28 6.28
CA ARG A 178 -8.50 -16.00 7.19
C ARG A 178 -8.71 -15.52 8.63
N SER A 179 -8.56 -16.39 9.58
CA SER A 179 -8.56 -16.05 11.01
C SER A 179 -7.22 -16.40 11.61
N VAL A 180 -6.71 -15.51 12.44
CA VAL A 180 -5.51 -15.74 13.28
C VAL A 180 -5.88 -15.91 14.77
N ALA A 181 -7.12 -16.29 15.05
CA ALA A 181 -7.53 -16.69 16.40
C ALA A 181 -6.73 -17.92 16.84
N ILE A 182 -6.39 -17.96 18.13
CA ILE A 182 -5.61 -19.05 18.72
C ILE A 182 -6.43 -20.34 18.73
N ASP A 183 -7.73 -20.21 19.03
CA ASP A 183 -8.69 -21.32 19.07
C ASP A 183 -10.05 -20.85 18.58
N ALA A 184 -10.81 -21.76 17.94
CA ALA A 184 -12.14 -21.45 17.42
C ALA A 184 -13.18 -21.10 18.52
N GLY A 185 -12.96 -21.56 19.76
CA GLY A 185 -13.83 -21.28 20.90
C GLY A 185 -13.40 -20.07 21.74
N GLN A 186 -12.26 -19.47 21.47
CA GLN A 186 -11.77 -18.33 22.25
C GLN A 186 -12.63 -17.08 22.01
N PRO A 187 -13.06 -16.36 23.06
CA PRO A 187 -13.66 -15.05 22.90
C PRO A 187 -12.69 -14.11 22.16
N THR A 188 -13.16 -13.37 21.19
CA THR A 188 -12.31 -12.48 20.40
C THR A 188 -12.74 -11.03 20.46
N LEU A 189 -11.76 -10.12 20.36
CA LEU A 189 -11.92 -8.72 20.02
C LEU A 189 -11.36 -8.52 18.60
N ALA A 190 -12.25 -8.43 17.63
CA ALA A 190 -11.87 -8.13 16.26
C ALA A 190 -11.64 -6.62 16.11
N VAL A 191 -10.48 -6.24 15.58
CA VAL A 191 -10.07 -4.86 15.36
C VAL A 191 -9.66 -4.65 13.89
N PRO A 192 -9.80 -3.44 13.34
CA PRO A 192 -9.55 -3.21 11.91
C PRO A 192 -8.07 -3.12 11.55
N THR A 193 -7.19 -2.82 12.51
CA THR A 193 -5.78 -2.52 12.25
C THR A 193 -4.83 -3.11 13.28
N LEU A 194 -3.59 -3.30 12.89
CA LEU A 194 -2.51 -3.74 13.78
C LEU A 194 -2.26 -2.72 14.91
N ALA A 195 -2.38 -1.43 14.61
CA ALA A 195 -2.29 -0.37 15.60
C ALA A 195 -3.41 -0.46 16.66
N ALA A 196 -4.64 -0.73 16.24
CA ALA A 196 -5.76 -0.95 17.15
C ALA A 196 -5.57 -2.22 17.99
N LYS A 197 -5.01 -3.29 17.40
CA LYS A 197 -4.65 -4.51 18.13
C LYS A 197 -3.62 -4.24 19.21
N LEU A 198 -2.54 -3.53 18.87
CA LEU A 198 -1.51 -3.12 19.83
C LEU A 198 -2.12 -2.30 20.98
N ALA A 199 -2.96 -1.31 20.66
CA ALA A 199 -3.63 -0.48 21.66
C ALA A 199 -4.51 -1.32 22.59
N ALA A 200 -5.36 -2.21 22.06
CA ALA A 200 -6.22 -3.08 22.84
C ALA A 200 -5.43 -3.99 23.81
N GLN A 201 -4.27 -4.49 23.38
CA GLN A 201 -3.39 -5.29 24.23
C GLN A 201 -2.72 -4.43 25.32
N CYS A 202 -2.29 -3.20 25.00
CA CYS A 202 -1.74 -2.28 26.00
C CYS A 202 -2.77 -1.90 27.08
N GLU A 203 -4.03 -1.75 26.70
CA GLU A 203 -5.13 -1.48 27.63
C GLU A 203 -5.59 -2.73 28.44
N GLY A 204 -4.98 -3.90 28.20
CA GLY A 204 -5.35 -5.15 28.87
C GLY A 204 -6.72 -5.71 28.46
N LEU A 205 -7.30 -5.23 27.36
CA LEU A 205 -8.62 -5.65 26.88
C LEU A 205 -8.61 -7.02 26.21
N ALA A 206 -7.47 -7.40 25.66
CA ALA A 206 -7.28 -8.66 24.93
C ALA A 206 -5.80 -9.07 24.92
N VAL A 207 -5.54 -10.32 24.57
CA VAL A 207 -4.22 -10.92 24.49
C VAL A 207 -3.94 -11.41 23.06
N GLY A 208 -2.68 -11.59 22.70
CA GLY A 208 -2.35 -12.15 21.38
C GLY A 208 -0.92 -11.90 20.95
N THR A 209 -0.64 -12.37 19.73
CA THR A 209 0.67 -12.18 19.10
C THR A 209 0.73 -10.86 18.36
N LEU A 210 1.90 -10.24 18.34
CA LEU A 210 2.24 -9.05 17.55
C LEU A 210 3.58 -9.31 16.85
N PRO A 211 3.83 -8.72 15.67
CA PRO A 211 5.19 -8.64 15.14
C PRO A 211 6.11 -8.02 16.19
N ASP A 212 7.28 -8.60 16.38
CA ASP A 212 8.21 -8.15 17.44
C ASP A 212 8.66 -6.69 17.22
N CYS A 213 8.88 -6.28 15.99
CA CYS A 213 9.22 -4.89 15.63
C CYS A 213 8.11 -3.89 16.03
N ILE A 214 6.84 -4.30 15.99
CA ILE A 214 5.68 -3.47 16.40
C ILE A 214 5.55 -3.44 17.92
N ALA A 215 5.74 -4.61 18.57
CA ALA A 215 5.63 -4.73 20.03
C ALA A 215 6.80 -4.09 20.78
N ALA A 216 7.99 -4.05 20.19
CA ALA A 216 9.25 -3.65 20.81
C ALA A 216 9.16 -2.31 21.56
N ARG A 217 8.57 -1.28 20.93
CA ARG A 217 8.43 0.04 21.57
C ARG A 217 7.52 0.01 22.79
N ALA A 218 6.40 -0.68 22.73
CA ALA A 218 5.46 -0.79 23.85
C ALA A 218 6.06 -1.63 24.99
N ILE A 219 6.82 -2.66 24.68
CA ILE A 219 7.57 -3.47 25.66
C ILE A 219 8.64 -2.60 26.34
N ALA A 220 9.44 -1.86 25.58
CA ALA A 220 10.46 -0.96 26.13
C ALA A 220 9.86 0.14 27.03
N GLN A 221 8.62 0.56 26.77
CA GLN A 221 7.88 1.54 27.59
C GLN A 221 7.16 0.89 28.80
N GLY A 222 7.26 -0.42 28.98
CA GLY A 222 6.57 -1.13 30.05
C GLY A 222 5.04 -1.21 29.90
N LYS A 223 4.51 -0.90 28.71
CA LYS A 223 3.07 -1.02 28.40
C LYS A 223 2.66 -2.45 28.06
N LEU A 224 3.60 -3.25 27.59
CA LEU A 224 3.45 -4.67 27.34
C LEU A 224 4.60 -5.46 27.96
N VAL A 225 4.34 -6.72 28.27
CA VAL A 225 5.33 -7.72 28.61
C VAL A 225 5.23 -8.87 27.61
N ALA A 226 6.38 -9.27 27.06
CA ALA A 226 6.45 -10.46 26.23
C ALA A 226 6.39 -11.71 27.09
N ARG A 227 5.69 -12.76 26.63
CA ARG A 227 5.54 -14.04 27.33
C ARG A 227 5.83 -15.20 26.40
N GLN A 228 6.52 -16.20 26.90
CA GLN A 228 6.71 -17.46 26.18
C GLN A 228 5.43 -18.30 26.22
N VAL A 229 5.07 -18.91 25.10
CA VAL A 229 3.87 -19.75 24.95
C VAL A 229 4.24 -21.11 24.39
N THR A 230 3.77 -22.17 24.99
CA THR A 230 4.04 -23.55 24.51
C THR A 230 3.39 -23.79 23.16
N GLY A 231 4.20 -24.23 22.18
CA GLY A 231 3.71 -24.63 20.84
C GLY A 231 3.26 -23.48 19.95
N MET A 232 3.50 -22.22 20.34
CA MET A 232 3.19 -21.08 19.49
C MET A 232 4.15 -21.00 18.31
N ARG A 233 3.60 -20.78 17.11
CA ARG A 233 4.40 -20.38 15.96
C ARG A 233 4.80 -18.92 16.12
N ASP A 234 6.09 -18.66 16.18
CA ASP A 234 6.68 -17.35 16.38
C ASP A 234 7.17 -16.67 15.10
N THR A 235 6.95 -17.31 13.95
CA THR A 235 7.42 -16.81 12.66
C THR A 235 6.33 -16.88 11.59
N THR A 236 6.37 -15.93 10.67
CA THR A 236 5.50 -15.85 9.49
C THR A 236 6.32 -15.50 8.26
N HIS A 237 6.24 -16.35 7.23
CA HIS A 237 6.84 -16.04 5.94
C HIS A 237 6.06 -14.97 5.21
N CYS A 238 6.78 -14.02 4.64
CA CYS A 238 6.24 -12.92 3.86
C CYS A 238 6.66 -13.08 2.40
N TYR A 239 5.75 -12.75 1.51
CA TYR A 239 5.92 -12.89 0.07
C TYR A 239 5.61 -11.58 -0.64
N MET A 240 6.26 -11.35 -1.78
CA MET A 240 5.74 -10.50 -2.83
C MET A 240 5.18 -11.36 -3.95
N ALA A 241 4.16 -10.86 -4.64
CA ALA A 241 3.57 -11.57 -5.77
C ALA A 241 2.95 -10.62 -6.79
N TRP A 242 2.95 -11.06 -8.06
CA TRP A 242 2.43 -10.32 -9.20
C TRP A 242 1.93 -11.26 -10.29
N ARG A 243 1.24 -10.72 -11.31
CA ARG A 243 0.86 -11.48 -12.50
C ARG A 243 1.94 -11.40 -13.56
N ALA A 244 2.43 -12.57 -14.03
CA ALA A 244 3.56 -12.66 -14.95
C ALA A 244 3.27 -12.04 -16.33
N ASP A 245 2.04 -12.20 -16.83
CA ASP A 245 1.58 -11.74 -18.15
C ASP A 245 1.33 -10.23 -18.22
N GLU A 246 1.21 -9.56 -17.09
CA GLU A 246 0.93 -8.12 -16.99
C GLU A 246 2.17 -7.28 -16.61
N ALA A 247 3.35 -7.88 -16.55
CA ALA A 247 4.56 -7.22 -16.08
C ALA A 247 5.13 -6.23 -17.13
N GLY A 248 4.78 -4.96 -17.02
CA GLY A 248 5.44 -3.86 -17.70
C GLY A 248 6.76 -3.46 -17.04
N ARG A 249 7.34 -2.35 -17.48
CA ARG A 249 8.66 -1.91 -16.99
C ARG A 249 8.63 -1.40 -15.55
N ALA A 250 7.57 -0.69 -15.15
CA ALA A 250 7.44 -0.21 -13.78
C ALA A 250 7.31 -1.38 -12.81
N LEU A 251 6.45 -2.36 -13.10
CA LEU A 251 6.30 -3.54 -12.26
C LEU A 251 7.62 -4.32 -12.15
N ARG A 252 8.32 -4.56 -13.26
CA ARG A 252 9.63 -5.25 -13.23
C ARG A 252 10.65 -4.53 -12.38
N TRP A 253 10.74 -3.20 -12.52
CA TRP A 253 11.64 -2.40 -11.71
C TRP A 253 11.33 -2.56 -10.21
N TRP A 254 10.06 -2.48 -9.82
CA TRP A 254 9.65 -2.67 -8.43
C TRP A 254 9.98 -4.08 -7.92
N VAL A 255 9.72 -5.10 -8.72
CA VAL A 255 10.09 -6.48 -8.37
C VAL A 255 11.59 -6.60 -8.14
N GLU A 256 12.43 -6.06 -9.02
CA GLU A 256 13.89 -6.08 -8.88
C GLU A 256 14.37 -5.33 -7.63
N GLN A 257 13.74 -4.20 -7.28
CA GLN A 257 14.10 -3.43 -6.08
C GLN A 257 13.72 -4.15 -4.77
N LEU A 258 12.64 -4.93 -4.79
CA LEU A 258 12.10 -5.61 -3.61
C LEU A 258 12.51 -7.10 -3.53
N ASP A 259 13.16 -7.64 -4.56
CA ASP A 259 13.65 -9.05 -4.57
C ASP A 259 14.87 -9.20 -3.66
N ARG A 260 14.61 -9.00 -2.36
CA ARG A 260 15.60 -9.15 -1.29
C ARG A 260 15.03 -10.08 -0.25
N PRO A 261 15.72 -11.19 0.06
CA PRO A 261 15.24 -12.17 1.03
C PRO A 261 15.20 -11.61 2.47
N ASP A 262 15.84 -10.46 2.72
CA ASP A 262 15.95 -9.77 4.02
C ASP A 262 15.13 -8.48 4.11
N LEU A 263 14.25 -8.22 3.15
CA LEU A 263 13.45 -6.98 3.12
C LEU A 263 12.62 -6.80 4.41
N VAL A 264 12.21 -7.91 5.00
CA VAL A 264 11.32 -7.99 6.16
C VAL A 264 12.08 -8.33 7.45
N ASP A 265 13.28 -8.86 7.36
CA ASP A 265 14.11 -9.29 8.50
C ASP A 265 14.75 -8.07 9.20
N ARG A 266 13.94 -7.22 9.85
CA ARG A 266 14.40 -6.04 10.58
C ARG A 266 14.02 -6.09 12.05
#